data_c699273698a3ef2bf160d47788acd339
#
_entry.id   c699273698a3ef2bf160d47788acd339
#
_cell.length_a   1.000
_cell.length_b   1.000
_cell.length_c   1.000
_cell.angle_alpha   90.00
_cell.angle_beta   90.00
_cell.angle_gamma   90.00
#
_symmetry.space_group_name_H-M   'P 1'
#
loop_
_entity.id
_entity.type
_entity.pdbx_description
1 polymer ?
#
loop_
_entity_poly.entity_id
_entity_poly.type
_entity_poly.pdbx_seq_one_letter_code
_entity_poly.pdbx_strand_id
1 'polypeptide(L)'
;RRRVHLEVEGKRIEAREGEPLTAALLAAEVDLLSRGVKYHRARGPYCLTGRCAHCLVRVDGEPNVTACQTPVREGMRVERQNAFPSVNVDVFATIDWMYPRGLDHHSLFPGVPVVEKVVAKVARHMAGLGTLPDAAKIPEARYLEHETEVLVIGGGPAGLAAAREAARAGAQTTLVDDQPAFGQSLPAPLSGGGPGPSWREETLRALEEAGAHLLPASFVFGLFREDKEGVPWAAARGPERTLLVLRPRALVLATGANELLPLFPNNDLPGIFGARALATLIERDGVVPGERALVVGDGPEAEAIGELLEKVGCEVVASVGLKPGPRGH
;
A
#
# COMPACT_ATOMS: atom_id res chain seq x y z
N ARG A 1 13.25 15.85 -8.70
CA ARG A 1 11.79 16.06 -8.82
C ARG A 1 11.44 17.52 -8.60
N ARG A 2 10.49 18.07 -9.36
CA ARG A 2 9.99 19.43 -9.21
C ARG A 2 9.28 19.62 -7.86
N ARG A 3 9.45 20.78 -7.21
CA ARG A 3 8.66 21.15 -6.04
C ARG A 3 7.24 21.52 -6.47
N VAL A 4 6.27 21.04 -5.74
CA VAL A 4 4.84 21.27 -5.95
C VAL A 4 4.17 21.54 -4.62
N HIS A 5 2.94 22.06 -4.64
CA HIS A 5 2.16 22.31 -3.46
C HIS A 5 0.85 21.54 -3.52
N LEU A 6 0.46 20.99 -2.39
CA LEU A 6 -0.84 20.39 -2.19
C LEU A 6 -1.51 21.01 -0.97
N GLU A 7 -2.82 20.85 -0.89
CA GLU A 7 -3.65 21.35 0.19
C GLU A 7 -4.12 20.18 1.06
N VAL A 8 -3.82 20.21 2.34
CA VAL A 8 -4.29 19.21 3.31
C VAL A 8 -5.20 19.91 4.31
N GLU A 9 -6.51 19.66 4.23
CA GLU A 9 -7.53 20.28 5.07
C GLU A 9 -7.38 21.83 5.15
N GLY A 10 -7.18 22.48 4.00
CA GLY A 10 -7.01 23.93 3.90
C GLY A 10 -5.60 24.45 4.22
N LYS A 11 -4.66 23.59 4.63
CA LYS A 11 -3.26 23.95 4.83
C LYS A 11 -2.44 23.58 3.61
N ARG A 12 -1.66 24.54 3.11
CA ARG A 12 -0.72 24.32 2.01
C ARG A 12 0.54 23.66 2.54
N ILE A 13 0.95 22.53 1.93
CA ILE A 13 2.22 21.86 2.21
C ILE A 13 3.05 21.75 0.93
N GLU A 14 4.39 21.76 1.09
CA GLU A 14 5.33 21.55 -0.01
C GLU A 14 5.62 20.06 -0.17
N ALA A 15 5.75 19.61 -1.41
CA ALA A 15 6.03 18.23 -1.76
C ALA A 15 6.85 18.15 -3.05
N ARG A 16 7.23 16.93 -3.46
CA ARG A 16 7.92 16.67 -4.72
C ARG A 16 7.00 15.96 -5.70
N GLU A 17 6.92 16.46 -6.92
CA GLU A 17 6.07 15.88 -7.95
C GLU A 17 6.37 14.38 -8.16
N GLY A 18 5.33 13.55 -8.15
CA GLY A 18 5.45 12.12 -8.36
C GLY A 18 5.99 11.31 -7.18
N GLU A 19 6.25 11.92 -6.01
CA GLU A 19 6.50 11.13 -4.81
C GLU A 19 5.19 10.55 -4.27
N PRO A 20 5.23 9.45 -3.47
CA PRO A 20 4.03 8.95 -2.82
C PRO A 20 3.43 9.99 -1.88
N LEU A 21 2.11 10.15 -1.91
CA LEU A 21 1.41 11.12 -1.04
C LEU A 21 1.69 10.88 0.45
N THR A 22 1.89 9.62 0.87
CA THR A 22 2.30 9.30 2.25
C THR A 22 3.64 9.91 2.63
N ALA A 23 4.61 9.97 1.73
CA ALA A 23 5.92 10.57 2.00
C ALA A 23 5.77 12.08 2.23
N ALA A 24 5.01 12.77 1.38
CA ALA A 24 4.70 14.19 1.53
C ALA A 24 3.95 14.49 2.83
N LEU A 25 2.97 13.66 3.19
CA LEU A 25 2.19 13.84 4.42
C LEU A 25 3.04 13.63 5.67
N LEU A 26 3.85 12.56 5.72
CA LEU A 26 4.75 12.29 6.84
C LEU A 26 5.84 13.35 6.97
N ALA A 27 6.40 13.86 5.87
CA ALA A 27 7.36 14.97 5.88
C ALA A 27 6.74 16.28 6.41
N ALA A 28 5.42 16.42 6.32
CA ALA A 28 4.65 17.53 6.87
C ALA A 28 4.04 17.23 8.26
N GLU A 29 4.53 16.17 8.94
CA GLU A 29 4.07 15.73 10.27
C GLU A 29 2.58 15.33 10.31
N VAL A 30 2.03 14.87 9.17
CA VAL A 30 0.65 14.37 9.06
C VAL A 30 0.69 12.85 9.03
N ASP A 31 0.64 12.22 10.18
CA ASP A 31 0.70 10.77 10.39
C ASP A 31 -0.68 10.11 10.58
N LEU A 32 -1.64 10.84 11.16
CA LEU A 32 -3.02 10.39 11.35
C LEU A 32 -3.86 10.73 10.12
N LEU A 33 -4.21 9.71 9.32
CA LEU A 33 -4.85 9.89 8.01
C LEU A 33 -6.36 9.59 8.02
N SER A 34 -6.78 8.65 8.84
CA SER A 34 -8.19 8.28 8.93
C SER A 34 -8.51 7.60 10.26
N ARG A 35 -9.80 7.32 10.46
CA ARG A 35 -10.27 6.49 11.56
C ARG A 35 -10.84 5.17 11.05
N GLY A 36 -10.70 4.12 11.82
CA GLY A 36 -11.29 2.82 11.51
C GLY A 36 -12.82 2.90 11.51
N VAL A 37 -13.46 2.24 10.53
CA VAL A 37 -14.91 2.33 10.29
C VAL A 37 -15.77 1.88 11.48
N LYS A 38 -15.29 0.94 12.29
CA LYS A 38 -16.10 0.32 13.36
C LYS A 38 -15.86 0.92 14.74
N TYR A 39 -14.60 1.08 15.12
CA TYR A 39 -14.21 1.55 16.46
C TYR A 39 -13.56 2.93 16.44
N HIS A 40 -13.49 3.57 15.29
CA HIS A 40 -12.87 4.88 15.11
C HIS A 40 -11.44 4.99 15.64
N ARG A 41 -10.73 3.85 15.67
CA ARG A 41 -9.30 3.82 16.03
C ARG A 41 -8.49 4.58 14.98
N ALA A 42 -7.46 5.27 15.44
CA ALA A 42 -6.55 6.04 14.60
C ALA A 42 -5.86 5.16 13.55
N ARG A 43 -5.70 5.64 12.32
CA ARG A 43 -5.04 4.96 11.21
C ARG A 43 -4.02 5.88 10.56
N GLY A 44 -2.81 5.36 10.34
CA GLY A 44 -1.71 6.03 9.66
C GLY A 44 -0.99 5.10 8.69
N PRO A 45 0.01 5.58 7.95
CA PRO A 45 0.76 4.73 7.04
C PRO A 45 1.42 3.55 7.76
N TYR A 46 1.32 2.34 7.19
CA TYR A 46 1.94 1.13 7.76
C TYR A 46 2.77 0.37 6.73
N CYS A 47 2.15 -0.20 5.68
CA CYS A 47 2.82 -1.10 4.73
C CYS A 47 3.51 -0.39 3.56
N LEU A 48 3.11 0.80 3.19
CA LEU A 48 3.52 1.61 2.03
C LEU A 48 3.45 0.88 0.66
N THR A 49 2.77 -0.26 0.61
CA THR A 49 2.62 -1.11 -0.59
C THR A 49 1.18 -1.22 -1.08
N GLY A 50 0.26 -0.43 -0.52
CA GLY A 50 -1.15 -0.44 -0.93
C GLY A 50 -2.00 -1.58 -0.37
N ARG A 51 -1.47 -2.42 0.53
CA ARG A 51 -2.11 -3.69 0.94
C ARG A 51 -2.83 -3.67 2.28
N CYS A 52 -2.58 -2.66 3.13
CA CYS A 52 -3.11 -2.64 4.51
C CYS A 52 -4.33 -1.75 4.73
N ALA A 53 -4.73 -0.95 3.77
CA ALA A 53 -5.83 0.02 3.87
C ALA A 53 -5.74 1.03 5.06
N HIS A 54 -4.54 1.23 5.63
CA HIS A 54 -4.35 2.15 6.75
C HIS A 54 -4.14 3.61 6.32
N CYS A 55 -3.66 3.84 5.09
CA CYS A 55 -3.35 5.18 4.57
C CYS A 55 -4.44 5.74 3.66
N LEU A 56 -5.71 5.40 3.94
CA LEU A 56 -6.82 5.88 3.14
C LEU A 56 -7.13 7.34 3.45
N VAL A 57 -7.24 8.14 2.38
CA VAL A 57 -7.59 9.56 2.41
C VAL A 57 -8.61 9.88 1.31
N ARG A 58 -9.19 11.07 1.34
CA ARG A 58 -9.94 11.62 0.22
C ARG A 58 -9.02 12.52 -0.60
N VAL A 59 -8.96 12.32 -1.90
CA VAL A 59 -8.15 13.13 -2.81
C VAL A 59 -9.05 13.73 -3.88
N ASP A 60 -9.07 15.05 -4.00
CA ASP A 60 -9.90 15.81 -4.97
C ASP A 60 -11.38 15.38 -4.97
N GLY A 61 -11.89 15.03 -3.77
CA GLY A 61 -13.25 14.56 -3.57
C GLY A 61 -13.46 13.06 -3.75
N GLU A 62 -12.47 12.30 -4.26
CA GLU A 62 -12.53 10.83 -4.36
C GLU A 62 -12.18 10.19 -3.00
N PRO A 63 -13.10 9.43 -2.37
CA PRO A 63 -12.85 8.80 -1.08
C PRO A 63 -12.05 7.51 -1.20
N ASN A 64 -11.45 7.08 -0.10
CA ASN A 64 -10.72 5.81 0.04
C ASN A 64 -9.54 5.64 -0.94
N VAL A 65 -8.91 6.77 -1.29
CA VAL A 65 -7.69 6.76 -2.09
C VAL A 65 -6.53 6.29 -1.23
N THR A 66 -5.77 5.32 -1.71
CA THR A 66 -4.61 4.76 -1.03
C THR A 66 -3.40 5.70 -1.19
N ALA A 67 -3.12 6.50 -0.17
CA ALA A 67 -2.10 7.55 -0.24
C ALA A 67 -0.70 7.04 -0.60
N CYS A 68 -0.31 5.84 -0.15
CA CYS A 68 1.01 5.28 -0.45
C CYS A 68 1.20 4.86 -1.93
N GLN A 69 0.11 4.76 -2.69
CA GLN A 69 0.13 4.43 -4.12
C GLN A 69 -0.24 5.64 -5.01
N THR A 70 -0.49 6.79 -4.39
CA THR A 70 -0.94 7.98 -5.11
C THR A 70 0.22 8.94 -5.31
N PRO A 71 0.65 9.19 -6.56
CA PRO A 71 1.71 10.17 -6.83
C PRO A 71 1.19 11.59 -6.59
N VAL A 72 2.02 12.40 -5.95
CA VAL A 72 1.74 13.81 -5.70
C VAL A 72 1.76 14.62 -7.01
N ARG A 73 0.83 15.54 -7.16
CA ARG A 73 0.73 16.51 -8.25
C ARG A 73 0.38 17.91 -7.72
N GLU A 74 0.72 18.93 -8.50
CA GLU A 74 0.40 20.32 -8.14
C GLU A 74 -1.10 20.54 -7.91
N GLY A 75 -1.44 21.25 -6.86
CA GLY A 75 -2.83 21.64 -6.54
C GLY A 75 -3.74 20.53 -6.03
N MET A 76 -3.19 19.34 -5.72
CA MET A 76 -3.93 18.21 -5.15
C MET A 76 -4.56 18.61 -3.81
N ARG A 77 -5.83 18.29 -3.60
CA ARG A 77 -6.55 18.50 -2.33
C ARG A 77 -6.70 17.18 -1.60
N VAL A 78 -6.26 17.16 -0.35
CA VAL A 78 -6.26 15.98 0.50
C VAL A 78 -7.09 16.25 1.75
N GLU A 79 -8.03 15.37 2.03
CA GLU A 79 -8.83 15.40 3.24
C GLU A 79 -8.67 14.08 3.98
N ARG A 80 -8.49 14.16 5.29
CA ARG A 80 -8.51 13.01 6.18
C ARG A 80 -9.96 12.56 6.39
N GLN A 81 -10.19 11.29 6.64
CA GLN A 81 -11.55 10.76 6.53
C GLN A 81 -11.99 9.90 7.72
N ASN A 82 -13.29 9.54 7.76
CA ASN A 82 -13.93 8.64 8.69
C ASN A 82 -13.93 9.15 10.15
N ALA A 83 -14.10 10.45 10.35
CA ALA A 83 -14.15 11.06 11.67
C ALA A 83 -15.13 12.22 11.73
N PHE A 84 -15.61 12.57 12.92
CA PHE A 84 -16.46 13.73 13.13
C PHE A 84 -16.21 14.34 14.53
N PRO A 85 -15.97 15.65 14.65
CA PRO A 85 -15.87 16.65 13.57
C PRO A 85 -14.54 16.61 12.81
N SER A 86 -13.51 15.96 13.34
CA SER A 86 -12.21 15.82 12.70
C SER A 86 -11.49 14.54 13.13
N VAL A 87 -10.44 14.12 12.43
CA VAL A 87 -9.66 12.93 12.82
C VAL A 87 -8.91 13.12 14.14
N ASN A 88 -8.59 14.36 14.51
CA ASN A 88 -7.90 14.67 15.77
C ASN A 88 -8.87 14.66 16.95
N VAL A 89 -10.11 15.12 16.72
CA VAL A 89 -11.17 15.16 17.74
C VAL A 89 -12.38 14.44 17.17
N ASP A 90 -12.50 13.15 17.48
CA ASP A 90 -13.54 12.29 16.92
C ASP A 90 -14.46 11.80 18.04
N VAL A 91 -15.70 12.26 18.05
CA VAL A 91 -16.70 11.88 19.07
C VAL A 91 -17.04 10.38 19.01
N PHE A 92 -16.88 9.76 17.85
CA PHE A 92 -17.16 8.33 17.69
C PHE A 92 -16.02 7.42 18.18
N ALA A 93 -14.83 7.96 18.48
CA ALA A 93 -13.75 7.21 19.11
C ALA A 93 -14.13 6.66 20.50
N THR A 94 -15.18 7.22 21.14
CA THR A 94 -15.74 6.70 22.38
C THR A 94 -16.31 5.29 22.24
N ILE A 95 -16.64 4.84 21.02
CA ILE A 95 -17.15 3.48 20.75
C ILE A 95 -16.11 2.42 21.15
N ASP A 96 -14.83 2.65 20.91
CA ASP A 96 -13.75 1.72 21.31
C ASP A 96 -13.70 1.54 22.84
N TRP A 97 -13.92 2.61 23.58
CA TRP A 97 -13.99 2.60 25.03
C TRP A 97 -15.30 1.98 25.57
N MET A 98 -16.44 2.26 24.92
CA MET A 98 -17.75 1.74 25.35
C MET A 98 -17.92 0.23 25.12
N TYR A 99 -17.23 -0.32 24.12
CA TYR A 99 -17.35 -1.73 23.73
C TYR A 99 -16.00 -2.47 23.72
N PRO A 100 -15.31 -2.60 24.86
CA PRO A 100 -13.97 -3.19 24.93
C PRO A 100 -13.91 -4.67 24.52
N ARG A 101 -15.06 -5.36 24.51
CA ARG A 101 -15.20 -6.75 24.05
C ARG A 101 -15.70 -6.89 22.62
N GLY A 102 -15.82 -5.79 21.92
CA GLY A 102 -16.36 -5.73 20.57
C GLY A 102 -17.83 -5.40 20.50
N LEU A 103 -18.21 -4.75 19.41
CA LEU A 103 -19.59 -4.40 19.06
C LEU A 103 -20.04 -5.30 17.91
N ASP A 104 -21.03 -6.16 18.17
CA ASP A 104 -21.76 -6.84 17.12
C ASP A 104 -23.02 -6.04 16.75
N HIS A 105 -22.89 -5.26 15.68
CA HIS A 105 -23.98 -4.40 15.20
C HIS A 105 -25.09 -5.19 14.47
N HIS A 106 -24.85 -6.46 14.12
CA HIS A 106 -25.87 -7.31 13.50
C HIS A 106 -26.86 -7.85 14.52
N SER A 107 -26.47 -7.94 15.80
CA SER A 107 -27.32 -8.45 16.88
C SER A 107 -27.90 -7.37 17.78
N LEU A 108 -27.63 -6.08 17.53
CA LEU A 108 -28.13 -5.01 18.40
C LEU A 108 -29.68 -4.91 18.46
N PHE A 109 -30.37 -5.26 17.37
CA PHE A 109 -31.84 -5.18 17.30
C PHE A 109 -32.42 -6.26 16.36
N PRO A 110 -32.27 -7.56 16.67
CA PRO A 110 -32.77 -8.62 15.80
C PRO A 110 -34.29 -8.58 15.72
N GLY A 111 -34.84 -8.49 14.52
CA GLY A 111 -36.26 -8.67 14.27
C GLY A 111 -37.15 -7.42 14.24
N VAL A 112 -36.54 -6.20 14.25
CA VAL A 112 -37.32 -4.97 14.07
C VAL A 112 -36.88 -4.24 12.81
N PRO A 113 -37.51 -4.53 11.63
CA PRO A 113 -37.01 -4.07 10.30
C PRO A 113 -36.86 -2.56 10.14
N VAL A 114 -37.66 -1.77 10.85
CA VAL A 114 -37.58 -0.29 10.79
C VAL A 114 -36.38 0.21 11.56
N VAL A 115 -36.10 -0.38 12.74
CA VAL A 115 -34.95 -0.02 13.58
C VAL A 115 -33.65 -0.45 12.88
N GLU A 116 -33.62 -1.63 12.29
CA GLU A 116 -32.48 -2.08 11.48
C GLU A 116 -32.13 -1.12 10.35
N LYS A 117 -33.12 -0.64 9.58
CA LYS A 117 -32.88 0.32 8.48
C LYS A 117 -32.36 1.66 8.99
N VAL A 118 -32.87 2.16 10.11
CA VAL A 118 -32.41 3.43 10.71
C VAL A 118 -31.00 3.25 11.27
N VAL A 119 -30.75 2.17 12.02
CA VAL A 119 -29.42 1.86 12.57
C VAL A 119 -28.41 1.64 11.45
N ALA A 120 -28.75 0.92 10.38
CA ALA A 120 -27.88 0.74 9.22
C ALA A 120 -27.57 2.07 8.50
N LYS A 121 -28.55 2.98 8.40
CA LYS A 121 -28.32 4.30 7.82
C LYS A 121 -27.42 5.16 8.68
N VAL A 122 -27.64 5.18 9.98
CA VAL A 122 -26.80 5.88 10.96
C VAL A 122 -25.39 5.28 10.97
N ALA A 123 -25.28 3.94 11.03
CA ALA A 123 -24.00 3.25 10.98
C ALA A 123 -23.21 3.56 9.71
N ARG A 124 -23.85 3.61 8.53
CA ARG A 124 -23.20 4.02 7.28
C ARG A 124 -22.68 5.44 7.32
N HIS A 125 -23.45 6.35 7.90
CA HIS A 125 -23.03 7.74 8.05
C HIS A 125 -21.87 7.87 9.04
N MET A 126 -21.96 7.17 10.17
CA MET A 126 -20.91 7.11 11.18
C MET A 126 -19.64 6.41 10.68
N ALA A 127 -19.79 5.38 9.86
CA ALA A 127 -18.69 4.67 9.24
C ALA A 127 -17.92 5.52 8.21
N GLY A 128 -18.32 6.76 7.98
CA GLY A 128 -17.62 7.66 7.07
C GLY A 128 -17.58 7.17 5.63
N LEU A 129 -18.52 6.31 5.20
CA LEU A 129 -18.59 5.81 3.81
C LEU A 129 -18.78 6.93 2.79
N GLY A 130 -18.86 8.17 3.27
CA GLY A 130 -18.66 9.39 2.53
C GLY A 130 -19.74 9.67 1.50
N THR A 131 -19.65 10.84 0.93
CA THR A 131 -20.39 11.21 -0.29
C THR A 131 -19.63 10.61 -1.47
N LEU A 132 -20.30 9.80 -2.29
CA LEU A 132 -19.72 9.33 -3.54
C LEU A 132 -19.44 10.53 -4.46
N PRO A 133 -18.37 10.49 -5.24
CA PRO A 133 -18.14 11.51 -6.26
C PRO A 133 -19.28 11.50 -7.28
N ASP A 134 -19.53 12.66 -7.88
CA ASP A 134 -20.51 12.77 -8.96
C ASP A 134 -20.12 11.87 -10.11
N ALA A 135 -20.98 10.90 -10.46
CA ALA A 135 -20.73 9.94 -11.53
C ALA A 135 -20.42 10.60 -12.88
N ALA A 136 -20.97 11.80 -13.14
CA ALA A 136 -20.70 12.57 -14.34
C ALA A 136 -19.25 13.08 -14.43
N LYS A 137 -18.51 13.08 -13.32
CA LYS A 137 -17.10 13.51 -13.25
C LYS A 137 -16.11 12.35 -13.25
N ILE A 138 -16.59 11.12 -13.26
CA ILE A 138 -15.72 9.93 -13.29
C ILE A 138 -15.29 9.70 -14.74
N PRO A 139 -14.00 9.80 -15.09
CA PRO A 139 -13.52 9.52 -16.43
C PRO A 139 -13.82 8.06 -16.82
N GLU A 140 -14.09 7.84 -18.12
CA GLU A 140 -14.26 6.48 -18.64
C GLU A 140 -13.01 5.63 -18.39
N ALA A 141 -13.22 4.34 -18.08
CA ALA A 141 -12.15 3.39 -17.97
C ALA A 141 -11.72 2.93 -19.36
N ARG A 142 -10.41 2.79 -19.58
CA ARG A 142 -9.88 2.16 -20.80
C ARG A 142 -9.83 0.66 -20.59
N TYR A 143 -10.10 -0.08 -21.65
CA TYR A 143 -9.94 -1.53 -21.68
C TYR A 143 -8.84 -1.88 -22.69
N LEU A 144 -7.84 -2.65 -22.25
CA LEU A 144 -6.76 -3.15 -23.10
C LEU A 144 -6.59 -4.65 -22.86
N GLU A 145 -6.50 -5.39 -23.93
CA GLU A 145 -6.18 -6.83 -23.91
C GLU A 145 -4.82 -7.05 -24.54
N HIS A 146 -4.00 -7.90 -23.92
CA HIS A 146 -2.63 -8.16 -24.35
C HIS A 146 -2.32 -9.65 -24.22
N GLU A 147 -1.91 -10.26 -25.33
CA GLU A 147 -1.42 -11.63 -25.39
C GLU A 147 0.10 -11.65 -25.23
N THR A 148 0.63 -12.64 -24.54
CA THR A 148 2.07 -12.81 -24.32
C THR A 148 2.41 -14.30 -24.15
N GLU A 149 3.64 -14.70 -24.48
CA GLU A 149 4.07 -16.09 -24.24
C GLU A 149 4.37 -16.31 -22.76
N VAL A 150 5.07 -15.38 -22.12
CA VAL A 150 5.40 -15.45 -20.70
C VAL A 150 4.95 -14.17 -19.99
N LEU A 151 4.05 -14.33 -19.02
CA LEU A 151 3.67 -13.26 -18.10
C LEU A 151 4.38 -13.45 -16.76
N VAL A 152 5.12 -12.44 -16.34
CA VAL A 152 5.74 -12.40 -15.01
C VAL A 152 5.02 -11.36 -14.16
N ILE A 153 4.43 -11.78 -13.04
CA ILE A 153 3.73 -10.91 -12.09
C ILE A 153 4.62 -10.66 -10.89
N GLY A 154 5.02 -9.41 -10.73
CA GLY A 154 5.94 -8.91 -9.70
C GLY A 154 7.30 -8.54 -10.27
N GLY A 155 7.66 -7.28 -10.18
CA GLY A 155 8.89 -6.68 -10.71
C GLY A 155 10.03 -6.56 -9.68
N GLY A 156 10.00 -7.37 -8.62
CA GLY A 156 11.11 -7.52 -7.68
C GLY A 156 12.28 -8.32 -8.26
N PRO A 157 13.32 -8.66 -7.47
CA PRO A 157 14.51 -9.36 -7.94
C PRO A 157 14.20 -10.67 -8.66
N ALA A 158 13.31 -11.47 -8.07
CA ALA A 158 12.92 -12.77 -8.63
C ALA A 158 12.20 -12.62 -9.97
N GLY A 159 11.27 -11.64 -10.06
CA GLY A 159 10.52 -11.38 -11.29
C GLY A 159 11.39 -10.79 -12.38
N LEU A 160 12.27 -9.85 -12.06
CA LEU A 160 13.26 -9.31 -12.99
C LEU A 160 14.18 -10.40 -13.55
N ALA A 161 14.67 -11.31 -12.68
CA ALA A 161 15.49 -12.44 -13.12
C ALA A 161 14.72 -13.37 -14.03
N ALA A 162 13.49 -13.75 -13.66
CA ALA A 162 12.64 -14.63 -14.46
C ALA A 162 12.28 -14.01 -15.81
N ALA A 163 11.90 -12.74 -15.85
CA ALA A 163 11.57 -12.03 -17.09
C ALA A 163 12.80 -11.94 -18.00
N ARG A 164 13.98 -11.64 -17.45
CA ARG A 164 15.22 -11.59 -18.22
C ARG A 164 15.56 -12.94 -18.86
N GLU A 165 15.46 -14.02 -18.12
CA GLU A 165 15.77 -15.36 -18.67
C GLU A 165 14.74 -15.79 -19.71
N ALA A 166 13.44 -15.49 -19.53
CA ALA A 166 12.41 -15.74 -20.53
C ALA A 166 12.67 -14.96 -21.82
N ALA A 167 12.97 -13.67 -21.71
CA ALA A 167 13.30 -12.81 -22.85
C ALA A 167 14.58 -13.25 -23.57
N ARG A 168 15.63 -13.65 -22.82
CA ARG A 168 16.88 -14.21 -23.40
C ARG A 168 16.66 -15.52 -24.16
N ALA A 169 15.68 -16.32 -23.73
CA ALA A 169 15.26 -17.52 -24.46
C ALA A 169 14.43 -17.22 -25.71
N GLY A 170 14.17 -15.95 -26.03
CA GLY A 170 13.42 -15.51 -27.20
C GLY A 170 11.91 -15.49 -27.01
N ALA A 171 11.41 -15.69 -25.80
CA ALA A 171 9.97 -15.64 -25.52
C ALA A 171 9.45 -14.20 -25.48
N GLN A 172 8.28 -13.96 -26.09
CA GLN A 172 7.56 -12.70 -25.92
C GLN A 172 7.13 -12.55 -24.47
N THR A 173 7.83 -11.69 -23.74
CA THR A 173 7.74 -11.57 -22.29
C THR A 173 7.04 -10.28 -21.86
N THR A 174 6.08 -10.38 -20.95
CA THR A 174 5.46 -9.26 -20.29
C THR A 174 5.78 -9.30 -18.79
N LEU A 175 6.28 -8.19 -18.23
CA LEU A 175 6.52 -8.01 -16.81
C LEU A 175 5.58 -6.94 -16.26
N VAL A 176 4.80 -7.30 -15.24
CA VAL A 176 3.83 -6.39 -14.58
C VAL A 176 4.15 -6.23 -13.10
N ASP A 177 4.07 -4.99 -12.60
CA ASP A 177 4.28 -4.67 -11.18
C ASP A 177 3.40 -3.50 -10.72
N ASP A 178 2.98 -3.52 -9.47
CA ASP A 178 2.14 -2.47 -8.88
C ASP A 178 2.94 -1.21 -8.51
N GLN A 179 4.26 -1.30 -8.45
CA GLN A 179 5.11 -0.15 -8.18
C GLN A 179 5.36 0.70 -9.45
N PRO A 180 5.57 2.02 -9.28
CA PRO A 180 5.81 2.92 -10.41
C PRO A 180 7.13 2.67 -11.14
N ALA A 181 8.04 1.89 -10.56
CA ALA A 181 9.27 1.44 -11.18
C ALA A 181 9.66 0.04 -10.68
N PHE A 182 10.22 -0.77 -11.56
CA PHE A 182 10.66 -2.12 -11.24
C PHE A 182 11.87 -2.14 -10.31
N GLY A 183 11.97 -3.18 -9.47
CA GLY A 183 13.06 -3.38 -8.54
C GLY A 183 13.12 -2.40 -7.37
N GLN A 184 12.05 -1.65 -7.11
CA GLN A 184 11.99 -0.72 -5.96
C GLN A 184 11.81 -1.42 -4.62
N SER A 185 11.44 -2.68 -4.61
CA SER A 185 11.32 -3.51 -3.40
C SER A 185 12.65 -4.11 -2.92
N LEU A 186 13.76 -3.53 -3.33
CA LEU A 186 15.14 -3.90 -2.94
C LEU A 186 15.74 -2.84 -2.00
N PRO A 187 15.26 -2.68 -0.76
CA PRO A 187 16.05 -1.93 0.22
C PRO A 187 17.34 -2.72 0.51
N ALA A 188 18.49 -2.11 0.21
CA ALA A 188 19.78 -2.75 0.31
C ALA A 188 20.08 -3.40 1.68
N PRO A 189 19.68 -2.81 2.84
CA PRO A 189 19.95 -3.42 4.15
C PRO A 189 19.14 -4.69 4.41
N LEU A 190 17.90 -4.77 3.91
CA LEU A 190 16.96 -5.86 4.20
C LEU A 190 17.08 -7.04 3.22
N SER A 191 17.84 -6.90 2.15
CA SER A 191 17.98 -7.92 1.11
C SER A 191 19.07 -8.95 1.38
N GLY A 192 19.83 -8.83 2.47
CA GLY A 192 20.88 -9.78 2.82
C GLY A 192 21.97 -9.92 1.74
N GLY A 193 22.26 -8.85 0.98
CA GLY A 193 23.21 -8.88 -0.11
C GLY A 193 22.60 -9.26 -1.47
N GLY A 194 21.33 -9.02 -1.66
CA GLY A 194 20.66 -9.17 -2.96
C GLY A 194 21.27 -8.29 -4.06
N PRO A 195 20.89 -8.48 -5.32
CA PRO A 195 21.47 -7.77 -6.46
C PRO A 195 21.26 -6.27 -6.32
N GLY A 196 22.36 -5.51 -6.44
CA GLY A 196 22.39 -4.06 -6.26
C GLY A 196 21.77 -3.26 -7.43
N PRO A 197 21.76 -1.92 -7.32
CA PRO A 197 21.17 -1.03 -8.32
C PRO A 197 21.71 -1.24 -9.74
N SER A 198 23.01 -1.51 -9.90
CA SER A 198 23.63 -1.74 -11.20
C SER A 198 23.07 -2.98 -11.91
N TRP A 199 22.84 -4.07 -11.18
CA TRP A 199 22.20 -5.26 -11.72
C TRP A 199 20.77 -4.98 -12.18
N ARG A 200 20.03 -4.18 -11.41
CA ARG A 200 18.67 -3.77 -11.77
C ARG A 200 18.65 -3.02 -13.09
N GLU A 201 19.52 -2.02 -13.23
CA GLU A 201 19.61 -1.18 -14.44
C GLU A 201 20.04 -2.01 -15.66
N GLU A 202 21.02 -2.89 -15.51
CA GLU A 202 21.44 -3.83 -16.54
C GLU A 202 20.31 -4.77 -16.97
N THR A 203 19.56 -5.31 -15.99
CA THR A 203 18.45 -6.22 -16.26
C THR A 203 17.31 -5.51 -16.99
N LEU A 204 16.94 -4.30 -16.60
CA LEU A 204 15.90 -3.52 -17.27
C LEU A 204 16.31 -3.18 -18.70
N ARG A 205 17.56 -2.77 -18.92
CA ARG A 205 18.08 -2.51 -20.26
C ARG A 205 18.02 -3.76 -21.14
N ALA A 206 18.44 -4.92 -20.62
CA ALA A 206 18.38 -6.18 -21.35
C ALA A 206 16.94 -6.59 -21.71
N LEU A 207 15.95 -6.31 -20.85
CA LEU A 207 14.54 -6.53 -21.12
C LEU A 207 14.02 -5.60 -22.22
N GLU A 208 14.39 -4.32 -22.19
CA GLU A 208 14.02 -3.35 -23.22
C GLU A 208 14.63 -3.70 -24.57
N GLU A 209 15.93 -4.07 -24.61
CA GLU A 209 16.63 -4.51 -25.82
C GLU A 209 16.02 -5.79 -26.42
N ALA A 210 15.50 -6.70 -25.57
CA ALA A 210 14.79 -7.90 -26.01
C ALA A 210 13.34 -7.63 -26.41
N GLY A 211 12.84 -6.40 -26.32
CA GLY A 211 11.47 -6.02 -26.67
C GLY A 211 10.43 -6.52 -25.67
N ALA A 212 10.79 -6.76 -24.42
CA ALA A 212 9.83 -7.15 -23.38
C ALA A 212 8.84 -6.02 -23.10
N HIS A 213 7.57 -6.39 -22.87
CA HIS A 213 6.52 -5.45 -22.53
C HIS A 213 6.52 -5.18 -21.01
N LEU A 214 6.88 -3.95 -20.61
CA LEU A 214 7.00 -3.56 -19.23
C LEU A 214 5.78 -2.75 -18.78
N LEU A 215 5.04 -3.24 -17.77
CA LEU A 215 3.82 -2.64 -17.23
C LEU A 215 4.02 -2.23 -15.76
N PRO A 216 4.71 -1.09 -15.50
CA PRO A 216 4.79 -0.54 -14.14
C PRO A 216 3.45 0.06 -13.70
N ALA A 217 3.30 0.34 -12.40
CA ALA A 217 2.10 0.91 -11.78
C ALA A 217 0.81 0.16 -12.15
N SER A 218 0.91 -1.17 -12.37
CA SER A 218 -0.17 -2.03 -12.82
C SER A 218 -0.43 -3.14 -11.81
N PHE A 219 -1.52 -3.02 -11.06
CA PHE A 219 -1.88 -3.94 -9.99
C PHE A 219 -2.71 -5.10 -10.53
N VAL A 220 -2.15 -6.31 -10.53
CA VAL A 220 -2.88 -7.54 -10.84
C VAL A 220 -3.76 -7.90 -9.63
N PHE A 221 -5.06 -7.86 -9.82
CA PHE A 221 -6.04 -8.12 -8.77
C PHE A 221 -6.73 -9.48 -8.87
N GLY A 222 -6.52 -10.20 -9.96
CA GLY A 222 -7.14 -11.52 -10.14
C GLY A 222 -6.50 -12.36 -11.23
N LEU A 223 -6.57 -13.66 -11.00
CA LEU A 223 -6.24 -14.69 -11.99
C LEU A 223 -7.51 -15.50 -12.25
N PHE A 224 -7.86 -15.68 -13.50
CA PHE A 224 -9.10 -16.30 -13.93
C PHE A 224 -8.83 -17.40 -14.93
N ARG A 225 -9.62 -18.46 -14.91
CA ARG A 225 -9.55 -19.57 -15.87
C ARG A 225 -10.87 -19.69 -16.61
N GLU A 226 -10.80 -19.96 -17.89
CA GLU A 226 -11.97 -20.30 -18.70
C GLU A 226 -12.30 -21.79 -18.57
N ASP A 227 -11.26 -22.62 -18.41
CA ASP A 227 -11.37 -24.06 -18.16
C ASP A 227 -10.47 -24.50 -16.99
N LYS A 228 -10.57 -25.77 -16.57
CA LYS A 228 -9.80 -26.30 -15.43
C LYS A 228 -8.34 -26.58 -15.75
N GLU A 229 -7.98 -26.73 -17.02
CA GLU A 229 -6.66 -27.20 -17.50
C GLU A 229 -5.81 -26.08 -18.11
N GLY A 230 -6.45 -24.96 -18.51
CA GLY A 230 -5.78 -23.83 -19.15
C GLY A 230 -4.92 -22.99 -18.24
N VAL A 231 -3.95 -22.26 -18.84
CA VAL A 231 -3.18 -21.23 -18.13
C VAL A 231 -4.13 -20.08 -17.77
N PRO A 232 -4.13 -19.59 -16.52
CA PRO A 232 -5.01 -18.50 -16.15
C PRO A 232 -4.59 -17.20 -16.84
N TRP A 233 -5.59 -16.42 -17.27
CA TRP A 233 -5.38 -15.03 -17.66
C TRP A 233 -5.43 -14.12 -16.43
N ALA A 234 -4.76 -12.97 -16.50
CA ALA A 234 -4.69 -12.03 -15.41
C ALA A 234 -5.47 -10.75 -15.70
N ALA A 235 -6.20 -10.25 -14.70
CA ALA A 235 -6.79 -8.93 -14.75
C ALA A 235 -5.97 -7.96 -13.87
N ALA A 236 -5.61 -6.81 -14.44
CA ALA A 236 -4.85 -5.79 -13.75
C ALA A 236 -5.48 -4.41 -13.92
N ARG A 237 -5.35 -3.57 -12.89
CA ARG A 237 -5.63 -2.14 -12.94
C ARG A 237 -4.34 -1.41 -13.27
N GLY A 238 -4.24 -0.86 -14.44
CA GLY A 238 -3.14 0.01 -14.87
C GLY A 238 -3.34 1.48 -14.51
N PRO A 239 -2.39 2.34 -14.92
CA PRO A 239 -2.50 3.79 -14.80
C PRO A 239 -3.72 4.33 -15.57
N GLU A 240 -4.12 5.57 -15.26
CA GLU A 240 -5.21 6.29 -15.97
C GLU A 240 -6.52 5.50 -16.07
N ARG A 241 -6.89 4.75 -15.00
CA ARG A 241 -8.13 3.93 -14.93
C ARG A 241 -8.19 2.85 -16.04
N THR A 242 -7.05 2.30 -16.42
CA THR A 242 -7.00 1.24 -17.42
C THR A 242 -7.27 -0.12 -16.78
N LEU A 243 -8.18 -0.90 -17.36
CA LEU A 243 -8.35 -2.32 -17.11
C LEU A 243 -7.53 -3.10 -18.15
N LEU A 244 -6.57 -3.86 -17.65
CA LEU A 244 -5.71 -4.72 -18.47
C LEU A 244 -6.16 -6.16 -18.33
N VAL A 245 -6.34 -6.85 -19.45
CA VAL A 245 -6.53 -8.30 -19.52
C VAL A 245 -5.30 -8.90 -20.19
N LEU A 246 -4.55 -9.70 -19.43
CA LEU A 246 -3.27 -10.28 -19.87
C LEU A 246 -3.46 -11.78 -20.08
N ARG A 247 -3.26 -12.26 -21.32
CA ARG A 247 -3.45 -13.66 -21.71
C ARG A 247 -2.11 -14.33 -22.01
N PRO A 248 -1.51 -15.01 -21.04
CA PRO A 248 -0.22 -15.69 -21.21
C PRO A 248 -0.38 -17.13 -21.67
N ARG A 249 0.68 -17.68 -22.30
CA ARG A 249 0.87 -19.13 -22.47
C ARG A 249 1.56 -19.76 -21.27
N ALA A 250 2.40 -19.01 -20.56
CA ALA A 250 3.05 -19.40 -19.31
C ALA A 250 3.01 -18.25 -18.31
N LEU A 251 2.83 -18.60 -17.03
CA LEU A 251 2.69 -17.63 -15.93
C LEU A 251 3.75 -17.87 -14.87
N VAL A 252 4.45 -16.79 -14.48
CA VAL A 252 5.39 -16.77 -13.37
C VAL A 252 4.85 -15.84 -12.28
N LEU A 253 4.67 -16.36 -11.08
CA LEU A 253 4.27 -15.57 -9.89
C LEU A 253 5.50 -15.24 -9.06
N ALA A 254 5.89 -13.97 -9.06
CA ALA A 254 7.02 -13.42 -8.31
C ALA A 254 6.58 -12.27 -7.40
N THR A 255 5.41 -12.41 -6.78
CA THR A 255 4.71 -11.35 -6.03
C THR A 255 5.32 -11.03 -4.66
N GLY A 256 6.41 -11.71 -4.28
CA GLY A 256 7.11 -11.49 -3.03
C GLY A 256 6.32 -11.92 -1.80
N ALA A 257 6.60 -11.29 -0.68
CA ALA A 257 5.95 -11.54 0.60
C ALA A 257 5.49 -10.25 1.26
N ASN A 258 4.42 -10.34 2.05
CA ASN A 258 3.96 -9.26 2.92
C ASN A 258 4.51 -9.47 4.33
N GLU A 259 4.85 -8.37 4.99
CA GLU A 259 5.13 -8.40 6.41
C GLU A 259 3.87 -8.70 7.21
N LEU A 260 3.99 -9.61 8.17
CA LEU A 260 2.94 -9.85 9.14
C LEU A 260 3.12 -8.90 10.33
N LEU A 261 2.08 -8.14 10.63
CA LEU A 261 2.05 -7.28 11.80
C LEU A 261 2.00 -8.13 13.07
N PRO A 262 2.98 -8.03 13.98
CA PRO A 262 2.91 -8.70 15.26
C PRO A 262 1.67 -8.28 16.06
N LEU A 263 1.05 -9.22 16.76
CA LEU A 263 -0.14 -8.96 17.56
C LEU A 263 0.27 -8.47 18.96
N PHE A 264 0.09 -7.19 19.20
CA PHE A 264 0.25 -6.56 20.51
C PHE A 264 -0.78 -5.40 20.65
N PRO A 265 -1.10 -4.98 21.87
CA PRO A 265 -2.03 -3.86 22.08
C PRO A 265 -1.59 -2.61 21.33
N ASN A 266 -2.52 -1.99 20.60
CA ASN A 266 -2.30 -0.77 19.81
C ASN A 266 -1.37 -0.92 18.59
N ASN A 267 -1.15 -2.14 18.10
CA ASN A 267 -0.32 -2.39 16.91
C ASN A 267 -0.86 -1.76 15.61
N ASP A 268 -2.01 -1.13 15.65
CA ASP A 268 -2.71 -0.52 14.52
C ASP A 268 -2.69 1.03 14.53
N LEU A 269 -2.01 1.64 15.51
CA LEU A 269 -1.93 3.09 15.64
C LEU A 269 -0.91 3.71 14.66
N PRO A 270 -1.07 5.02 14.32
CA PRO A 270 -0.05 5.78 13.60
C PRO A 270 1.31 5.71 14.31
N GLY A 271 2.39 5.75 13.53
CA GLY A 271 3.76 5.61 14.05
C GLY A 271 4.27 4.16 14.07
N ILE A 272 3.43 3.18 13.72
CA ILE A 272 3.84 1.78 13.58
C ILE A 272 4.01 1.47 12.09
N PHE A 273 5.20 1.00 11.72
CA PHE A 273 5.58 0.69 10.34
C PHE A 273 6.10 -0.74 10.24
N GLY A 274 5.84 -1.39 9.11
CA GLY A 274 6.60 -2.57 8.74
C GLY A 274 8.05 -2.19 8.43
N ALA A 275 9.01 -3.07 8.74
CA ALA A 275 10.44 -2.79 8.56
C ALA A 275 10.79 -2.44 7.11
N ARG A 276 10.24 -3.18 6.14
CA ARG A 276 10.44 -2.93 4.71
C ARG A 276 9.80 -1.62 4.25
N ALA A 277 8.64 -1.28 4.81
CA ALA A 277 7.97 -0.02 4.54
C ALA A 277 8.81 1.15 5.04
N LEU A 278 9.32 1.08 6.26
CA LEU A 278 10.16 2.10 6.87
C LEU A 278 11.48 2.27 6.10
N ALA A 279 12.16 1.18 5.74
CA ALA A 279 13.36 1.24 4.93
C ALA A 279 13.11 1.91 3.57
N THR A 280 11.98 1.59 2.92
CA THR A 280 11.59 2.24 1.66
C THR A 280 11.34 3.74 1.84
N LEU A 281 10.66 4.13 2.91
CA LEU A 281 10.39 5.54 3.23
C LEU A 281 11.68 6.33 3.45
N ILE A 282 12.64 5.75 4.17
CA ILE A 282 13.94 6.38 4.45
C ILE A 282 14.80 6.43 3.20
N GLU A 283 15.03 5.30 2.53
CA GLU A 283 16.00 5.21 1.43
C GLU A 283 15.50 5.78 0.11
N ARG A 284 14.22 5.54 -0.23
CA ARG A 284 13.64 6.00 -1.49
C ARG A 284 13.11 7.43 -1.40
N ASP A 285 12.39 7.72 -0.31
CA ASP A 285 11.65 8.96 -0.18
C ASP A 285 12.38 10.00 0.69
N GLY A 286 13.41 9.59 1.45
CA GLY A 286 14.24 10.46 2.29
C GLY A 286 13.49 11.03 3.50
N VAL A 287 12.48 10.30 4.00
CA VAL A 287 11.65 10.71 5.13
C VAL A 287 11.92 9.82 6.34
N VAL A 288 12.32 10.43 7.45
CA VAL A 288 12.47 9.77 8.77
C VAL A 288 11.26 10.17 9.61
N PRO A 289 10.35 9.23 9.95
CA PRO A 289 9.05 9.58 10.55
C PRO A 289 9.10 9.84 12.06
N GLY A 290 10.28 9.87 12.68
CA GLY A 290 10.43 10.10 14.11
C GLY A 290 11.88 10.18 14.55
N GLU A 291 12.11 10.70 15.76
CA GLU A 291 13.45 10.84 16.36
C GLU A 291 13.85 9.62 17.20
N ARG A 292 12.86 8.85 17.67
CA ARG A 292 13.05 7.67 18.54
C ARG A 292 12.23 6.50 18.05
N ALA A 293 12.81 5.30 18.07
CA ALA A 293 12.17 4.09 17.58
C ALA A 293 12.31 2.93 18.57
N LEU A 294 11.28 2.07 18.58
CA LEU A 294 11.32 0.72 19.16
C LEU A 294 11.27 -0.28 18.02
N VAL A 295 12.23 -1.18 17.96
CA VAL A 295 12.23 -2.27 16.99
C VAL A 295 11.61 -3.50 17.64
N VAL A 296 10.60 -4.09 16.97
CA VAL A 296 9.91 -5.30 17.43
C VAL A 296 10.07 -6.41 16.38
N GLY A 297 10.76 -7.45 16.72
CA GLY A 297 11.04 -8.58 15.84
C GLY A 297 12.35 -9.24 16.12
N ASP A 298 12.60 -10.37 15.45
CA ASP A 298 13.81 -11.16 15.56
C ASP A 298 14.44 -11.35 14.17
N GLY A 299 15.77 -11.53 14.15
CA GLY A 299 16.53 -11.90 12.97
C GLY A 299 17.04 -10.75 12.13
N PRO A 300 17.60 -11.05 10.95
CA PRO A 300 18.40 -10.10 10.18
C PRO A 300 17.65 -8.83 9.73
N GLU A 301 16.35 -8.94 9.48
CA GLU A 301 15.55 -7.76 9.09
C GLU A 301 15.39 -6.77 10.26
N ALA A 302 15.20 -7.26 11.49
CA ALA A 302 15.11 -6.41 12.69
C ALA A 302 16.45 -5.74 13.00
N GLU A 303 17.56 -6.46 12.85
CA GLU A 303 18.90 -5.90 13.02
C GLU A 303 19.19 -4.83 11.96
N ALA A 304 18.94 -5.12 10.69
CA ALA A 304 19.18 -4.20 9.58
C ALA A 304 18.35 -2.91 9.65
N ILE A 305 17.10 -3.00 10.10
CA ILE A 305 16.27 -1.78 10.28
C ILE A 305 16.76 -0.94 11.46
N GLY A 306 17.25 -1.58 12.54
CA GLY A 306 17.88 -0.90 13.67
C GLY A 306 19.11 -0.10 13.23
N GLU A 307 20.03 -0.74 12.51
CA GLU A 307 21.21 -0.09 11.94
C GLU A 307 20.85 1.08 10.98
N LEU A 308 19.83 0.90 10.15
CA LEU A 308 19.36 1.96 9.24
C LEU A 308 18.84 3.16 10.02
N LEU A 309 18.04 2.94 11.07
CA LEU A 309 17.50 3.99 11.92
C LEU A 309 18.61 4.79 12.59
N GLU A 310 19.60 4.14 13.20
CA GLU A 310 20.76 4.79 13.82
C GLU A 310 21.58 5.58 12.79
N LYS A 311 21.79 5.03 11.61
CA LYS A 311 22.51 5.71 10.51
C LYS A 311 21.84 7.02 10.07
N VAL A 312 20.52 7.12 10.16
CA VAL A 312 19.78 8.35 9.81
C VAL A 312 19.51 9.26 11.00
N GLY A 313 20.08 8.95 12.17
CA GLY A 313 19.99 9.77 13.39
C GLY A 313 18.74 9.52 14.22
N CYS A 314 18.01 8.44 14.01
CA CYS A 314 16.90 8.03 14.85
C CYS A 314 17.42 7.14 15.99
N GLU A 315 17.13 7.51 17.26
CA GLU A 315 17.53 6.75 18.44
C GLU A 315 16.74 5.44 18.55
N VAL A 316 17.39 4.29 18.48
CA VAL A 316 16.77 2.99 18.78
C VAL A 316 16.78 2.78 20.31
N VAL A 317 15.66 3.09 20.95
CA VAL A 317 15.53 3.04 22.42
C VAL A 317 15.48 1.63 22.98
N ALA A 318 15.01 0.67 22.19
CA ALA A 318 15.03 -0.76 22.51
C ALA A 318 14.78 -1.62 21.29
N SER A 319 15.26 -2.88 21.35
CA SER A 319 14.94 -3.96 20.42
C SER A 319 14.29 -5.10 21.21
N VAL A 320 13.09 -5.51 20.81
CA VAL A 320 12.28 -6.52 21.52
C VAL A 320 12.05 -7.72 20.63
N GLY A 321 12.63 -8.86 21.01
CA GLY A 321 12.40 -10.13 20.33
C GLY A 321 10.98 -10.67 20.56
N LEU A 322 10.43 -11.35 19.57
CA LEU A 322 9.18 -12.08 19.68
C LEU A 322 9.47 -13.47 20.26
N LYS A 323 9.13 -13.70 21.53
CA LYS A 323 9.18 -15.06 22.06
C LYS A 323 8.27 -15.97 21.26
N PRO A 324 8.72 -17.16 20.82
CA PRO A 324 7.81 -18.13 20.22
C PRO A 324 6.68 -18.40 21.21
N GLY A 325 5.43 -18.10 20.81
CA GLY A 325 4.28 -18.53 21.59
C GLY A 325 4.29 -20.06 21.75
N PRO A 326 3.67 -20.63 22.80
CA PRO A 326 3.54 -22.07 22.89
C PRO A 326 2.88 -22.57 21.61
N ARG A 327 3.54 -23.50 20.92
CA ARG A 327 2.99 -24.14 19.72
C ARG A 327 1.70 -24.81 20.17
N GLY A 328 0.55 -24.23 19.82
CA GLY A 328 -0.74 -24.87 19.99
C GLY A 328 -0.72 -26.19 19.19
N HIS A 329 -0.96 -27.28 19.86
CA HIS A 329 -1.22 -28.58 19.28
C HIS A 329 -2.59 -28.61 18.64
#